data_202fa800cb2693a970b9fb90246bf3bb
#
_entry.id   202fa800cb2693a970b9fb90246bf3bb
#
_cell.length_a   1.000
_cell.length_b   1.000
_cell.length_c   1.000
_cell.angle_alpha   90.00
_cell.angle_beta   90.00
_cell.angle_gamma   90.00
#
_symmetry.space_group_name_H-M   'P 1'
#
loop_
_entity.id
_entity.type
_entity.pdbx_description
1 polymer ?
#
loop_
_entity_poly.entity_id
_entity_poly.type
_entity_poly.pdbx_seq_one_letter_code
_entity_poly.pdbx_strand_id
1 'polypeptide(L)'
;MAWNQPINNSVHAPVRALVLAGGGARGSYQVGVWRALTELGWRPGIITGTSVGSLNGAMFALDLYETARDMWLTIRSQDVMELPEQNADLSELHAFLRDVVRQGGMDVSPLEEIVERVLDEDALRASPIRLGLVTVEQRGLKARELALDDIPHGKVKDYLLASAACFPALRAHIIDGVSYLDGGYRDNMPTALAQKMGADELVCVDLEGVGITRPNRTGLPTTLIRSYWELGDILHFDPDTARRNMELGYYDTRRAMGCLRGCAYAVSCDARSCQDAAAFAWQFGQQQKSVREKYPVTLTADLALRLANLKDAELAPLEAAAEDVGVDPTQFYTTETLGKAFLEKCEKDRIESFAPLFEGSGRAADAARAALLPNTFLQALVYRVLTGPVLPEVIEK
;
A
#
# COMPACT_ATOMS: atom_id res chain seq x y z
N MET A 1 -4.32 -20.17 57.35
CA MET A 1 -3.98 -18.96 56.58
C MET A 1 -4.40 -19.19 55.17
N ALA A 2 -5.41 -18.45 54.74
CA ALA A 2 -6.12 -18.70 53.49
C ALA A 2 -5.36 -18.13 52.27
N TRP A 3 -5.01 -19.02 51.35
CA TRP A 3 -4.58 -18.68 49.99
C TRP A 3 -5.69 -19.08 49.01
N ASN A 4 -6.82 -18.41 49.06
CA ASN A 4 -7.89 -18.53 48.10
C ASN A 4 -8.51 -17.15 47.85
N GLN A 5 -7.81 -16.32 47.08
CA GLN A 5 -8.47 -15.27 46.33
C GLN A 5 -8.47 -15.70 44.86
N PRO A 6 -9.62 -15.72 44.18
CA PRO A 6 -9.64 -15.95 42.75
C PRO A 6 -8.95 -14.77 42.07
N ILE A 7 -7.85 -15.05 41.37
CA ILE A 7 -7.22 -14.11 40.43
C ILE A 7 -8.24 -13.93 39.30
N ASN A 8 -8.98 -12.85 39.39
CA ASN A 8 -9.92 -12.44 38.31
C ASN A 8 -9.11 -11.80 37.18
N ASN A 9 -8.34 -12.60 36.44
CA ASN A 9 -7.70 -12.22 35.21
C ASN A 9 -8.69 -12.43 34.07
N SER A 10 -9.74 -11.62 34.01
CA SER A 10 -10.40 -11.36 32.77
C SER A 10 -9.46 -10.45 31.94
N VAL A 11 -8.46 -11.05 31.31
CA VAL A 11 -7.72 -10.39 30.23
C VAL A 11 -8.73 -10.16 29.12
N HIS A 12 -9.32 -8.96 29.08
CA HIS A 12 -10.14 -8.56 27.94
C HIS A 12 -9.25 -8.69 26.70
N ALA A 13 -9.70 -9.46 25.71
CA ALA A 13 -9.01 -9.50 24.41
C ALA A 13 -8.91 -8.05 23.87
N PRO A 14 -7.74 -7.65 23.37
CA PRO A 14 -7.53 -6.28 22.91
C PRO A 14 -8.53 -5.90 21.82
N VAL A 15 -9.11 -4.73 21.93
CA VAL A 15 -9.99 -4.16 20.90
C VAL A 15 -9.11 -3.69 19.74
N ARG A 16 -9.19 -4.38 18.64
CA ARG A 16 -8.42 -4.11 17.42
C ARG A 16 -9.11 -3.09 16.55
N ALA A 17 -8.36 -2.12 16.04
CA ALA A 17 -8.88 -1.17 15.07
C ALA A 17 -8.16 -1.28 13.72
N LEU A 18 -8.95 -1.21 12.64
CA LEU A 18 -8.47 -1.02 11.28
C LEU A 18 -8.65 0.46 10.91
N VAL A 19 -7.54 1.13 10.61
CA VAL A 19 -7.51 2.55 10.24
C VAL A 19 -7.22 2.65 8.75
N LEU A 20 -8.18 3.19 7.98
CA LEU A 20 -8.16 3.25 6.53
C LEU A 20 -7.93 4.69 6.04
N ALA A 21 -6.77 4.94 5.44
CA ALA A 21 -6.47 6.25 4.87
C ALA A 21 -7.33 6.55 3.63
N GLY A 22 -7.50 7.84 3.34
CA GLY A 22 -8.03 8.33 2.08
C GLY A 22 -7.03 8.18 0.93
N GLY A 23 -7.53 8.12 -0.32
CA GLY A 23 -6.67 7.97 -1.50
C GLY A 23 -7.40 7.69 -2.81
N GLY A 24 -8.70 7.94 -2.90
CA GLY A 24 -9.50 7.81 -4.12
C GLY A 24 -9.39 6.41 -4.74
N ALA A 25 -9.04 6.33 -6.02
CA ALA A 25 -8.93 5.08 -6.80
C ALA A 25 -7.94 4.07 -6.22
N ARG A 26 -6.97 4.49 -5.39
CA ARG A 26 -6.06 3.59 -4.66
C ARG A 26 -6.77 2.75 -3.60
N GLY A 27 -8.04 3.05 -3.28
CA GLY A 27 -8.85 2.32 -2.30
C GLY A 27 -9.01 0.82 -2.60
N SER A 28 -8.86 0.39 -3.85
CA SER A 28 -8.83 -1.02 -4.23
C SER A 28 -7.76 -1.83 -3.46
N TYR A 29 -6.64 -1.22 -3.11
CA TYR A 29 -5.60 -1.80 -2.27
C TYR A 29 -6.14 -2.27 -0.90
N GLN A 30 -7.03 -1.49 -0.28
CA GLN A 30 -7.63 -1.82 1.02
C GLN A 30 -8.50 -3.09 0.95
N VAL A 31 -9.07 -3.42 -0.21
CA VAL A 31 -9.83 -4.68 -0.40
C VAL A 31 -8.90 -5.89 -0.33
N GLY A 32 -7.70 -5.79 -0.94
CA GLY A 32 -6.65 -6.81 -0.80
C GLY A 32 -6.18 -6.98 0.65
N VAL A 33 -6.01 -5.85 1.36
CA VAL A 33 -5.69 -5.86 2.80
C VAL A 33 -6.77 -6.61 3.59
N TRP A 34 -8.04 -6.29 3.34
CA TRP A 34 -9.13 -6.95 4.03
C TRP A 34 -9.16 -8.46 3.80
N ARG A 35 -8.97 -8.90 2.53
CA ARG A 35 -8.84 -10.33 2.20
C ARG A 35 -7.77 -11.01 3.04
N ALA A 36 -6.56 -10.44 3.06
CA ALA A 36 -5.45 -11.03 3.80
C ALA A 36 -5.68 -11.08 5.31
N LEU A 37 -6.19 -10.00 5.91
CA LEU A 37 -6.53 -9.96 7.33
C LEU A 37 -7.58 -11.01 7.68
N THR A 38 -8.60 -11.18 6.84
CA THR A 38 -9.67 -12.17 7.03
C THR A 38 -9.13 -13.60 6.96
N GLU A 39 -8.29 -13.92 5.97
CA GLU A 39 -7.63 -15.23 5.84
C GLU A 39 -6.70 -15.53 7.01
N LEU A 40 -6.06 -14.51 7.59
CA LEU A 40 -5.22 -14.64 8.78
C LEU A 40 -6.03 -14.72 10.10
N GLY A 41 -7.35 -14.65 10.04
CA GLY A 41 -8.21 -14.67 11.22
C GLY A 41 -8.14 -13.38 12.06
N TRP A 42 -7.56 -12.30 11.51
CA TRP A 42 -7.54 -11.00 12.17
C TRP A 42 -8.84 -10.24 11.87
N ARG A 43 -9.53 -9.83 12.94
CA ARG A 43 -10.80 -9.10 12.79
C ARG A 43 -10.79 -7.85 13.65
N PRO A 44 -11.22 -6.69 13.12
CA PRO A 44 -11.35 -5.46 13.87
C PRO A 44 -12.67 -5.44 14.68
N GLY A 45 -12.65 -4.81 15.84
CA GLY A 45 -13.86 -4.35 16.53
C GLY A 45 -14.20 -2.91 16.23
N ILE A 46 -13.24 -2.17 15.65
CA ILE A 46 -13.38 -0.77 15.23
C ILE A 46 -12.78 -0.60 13.84
N ILE A 47 -13.47 0.16 12.98
CA ILE A 47 -12.90 0.68 11.73
C ILE A 47 -12.99 2.19 11.78
N THR A 48 -11.91 2.89 11.48
CA THR A 48 -11.94 4.33 11.25
C THR A 48 -11.38 4.65 9.87
N GLY A 49 -12.02 5.57 9.16
CA GLY A 49 -11.61 5.88 7.80
C GLY A 49 -11.80 7.34 7.41
N THR A 50 -11.09 7.74 6.36
CA THR A 50 -11.22 9.04 5.73
C THR A 50 -11.41 8.85 4.24
N SER A 51 -12.30 9.64 3.60
CA SER A 51 -12.55 9.56 2.16
C SER A 51 -12.92 8.13 1.72
N VAL A 52 -12.29 7.60 0.68
CA VAL A 52 -12.46 6.21 0.24
C VAL A 52 -12.29 5.21 1.38
N GLY A 53 -11.43 5.51 2.36
CA GLY A 53 -11.26 4.66 3.54
C GLY A 53 -12.51 4.59 4.41
N SER A 54 -13.35 5.64 4.46
CA SER A 54 -14.64 5.59 5.16
C SER A 54 -15.67 4.78 4.37
N LEU A 55 -15.67 4.88 3.04
CA LEU A 55 -16.56 4.12 2.16
C LEU A 55 -16.24 2.61 2.21
N ASN A 56 -14.98 2.24 2.03
CA ASN A 56 -14.54 0.85 2.19
C ASN A 56 -14.79 0.35 3.61
N GLY A 57 -14.54 1.18 4.62
CA GLY A 57 -14.78 0.86 6.02
C GLY A 57 -16.23 0.50 6.32
N ALA A 58 -17.19 1.21 5.72
CA ALA A 58 -18.61 0.89 5.83
C ALA A 58 -18.93 -0.48 5.18
N MET A 59 -18.39 -0.76 3.99
CA MET A 59 -18.55 -2.06 3.34
C MET A 59 -17.93 -3.19 4.16
N PHE A 60 -16.78 -2.97 4.77
CA PHE A 60 -16.08 -3.95 5.63
C PHE A 60 -16.86 -4.21 6.92
N ALA A 61 -17.44 -3.17 7.53
CA ALA A 61 -18.29 -3.31 8.69
C ALA A 61 -19.60 -4.06 8.39
N LEU A 62 -20.08 -4.01 7.14
CA LEU A 62 -21.23 -4.77 6.64
C LEU A 62 -20.87 -6.19 6.13
N ASP A 63 -19.58 -6.58 6.19
CA ASP A 63 -19.06 -7.86 5.66
C ASP A 63 -19.35 -8.08 4.15
N LEU A 64 -19.33 -7.00 3.37
CA LEU A 64 -19.64 -6.99 1.94
C LEU A 64 -18.37 -7.15 1.08
N TYR A 65 -17.49 -8.13 1.41
CA TYR A 65 -16.22 -8.31 0.71
C TYR A 65 -16.39 -8.56 -0.79
N GLU A 66 -17.26 -9.50 -1.18
CA GLU A 66 -17.46 -9.84 -2.58
C GLU A 66 -18.01 -8.66 -3.38
N THR A 67 -18.95 -7.91 -2.79
CA THR A 67 -19.51 -6.71 -3.41
C THR A 67 -18.42 -5.64 -3.59
N ALA A 68 -17.58 -5.41 -2.59
CA ALA A 68 -16.47 -4.46 -2.67
C ALA A 68 -15.48 -4.87 -3.77
N ARG A 69 -15.07 -6.16 -3.79
CA ARG A 69 -14.15 -6.70 -4.80
C ARG A 69 -14.72 -6.49 -6.21
N ASP A 70 -15.94 -6.94 -6.45
CA ASP A 70 -16.56 -6.92 -7.78
C ASP A 70 -16.80 -5.47 -8.26
N MET A 71 -17.17 -4.57 -7.34
CA MET A 71 -17.27 -3.14 -7.62
C MET A 71 -15.91 -2.58 -8.06
N TRP A 72 -14.85 -2.79 -7.32
CA TRP A 72 -13.52 -2.29 -7.66
C TRP A 72 -12.97 -2.88 -8.96
N LEU A 73 -13.33 -4.13 -9.31
CA LEU A 73 -12.92 -4.78 -10.57
C LEU A 73 -13.71 -4.28 -11.79
N THR A 74 -14.73 -3.47 -11.61
CA THR A 74 -15.59 -2.98 -12.71
C THR A 74 -15.66 -1.47 -12.78
N ILE A 75 -15.48 -0.76 -11.65
CA ILE A 75 -15.64 0.69 -11.54
C ILE A 75 -14.63 1.44 -12.44
N ARG A 76 -15.12 2.48 -13.11
CA ARG A 76 -14.35 3.41 -13.92
C ARG A 76 -14.57 4.84 -13.44
N SER A 77 -13.72 5.76 -13.85
CA SER A 77 -13.81 7.17 -13.43
C SER A 77 -15.19 7.79 -13.70
N GLN A 78 -15.84 7.44 -14.80
CA GLN A 78 -17.19 7.90 -15.15
C GLN A 78 -18.29 7.37 -14.22
N ASP A 79 -18.06 6.29 -13.49
CA ASP A 79 -18.99 5.73 -12.53
C ASP A 79 -18.88 6.40 -11.13
N VAL A 80 -17.89 7.29 -10.96
CA VAL A 80 -17.63 8.02 -9.72
C VAL A 80 -17.94 9.52 -9.87
N MET A 81 -17.63 10.08 -11.04
CA MET A 81 -17.77 11.51 -11.32
C MET A 81 -18.14 11.75 -12.78
N GLU A 82 -18.86 12.84 -13.04
CA GLU A 82 -19.12 13.25 -14.41
C GLU A 82 -17.82 13.72 -15.10
N LEU A 83 -17.51 13.11 -16.22
CA LEU A 83 -16.35 13.43 -17.05
C LEU A 83 -16.79 13.95 -18.41
N PRO A 84 -15.96 14.76 -19.11
CA PRO A 84 -16.25 15.16 -20.50
C PRO A 84 -16.23 13.91 -21.41
N GLU A 85 -16.94 13.99 -22.53
CA GLU A 85 -16.91 12.93 -23.54
C GLU A 85 -15.47 12.63 -24.00
N GLN A 86 -15.18 11.36 -24.23
CA GLN A 86 -13.80 10.89 -24.58
C GLN A 86 -13.23 11.52 -25.86
N ASN A 87 -14.11 12.07 -26.74
CA ASN A 87 -13.75 12.74 -27.98
C ASN A 87 -14.00 14.25 -27.93
N ALA A 88 -14.15 14.84 -26.73
CA ALA A 88 -14.35 16.27 -26.58
C ALA A 88 -13.21 17.07 -27.23
N ASP A 89 -13.55 18.06 -28.03
CA ASP A 89 -12.57 18.97 -28.60
C ASP A 89 -12.02 19.95 -27.54
N LEU A 90 -10.97 20.70 -27.89
CA LEU A 90 -10.35 21.65 -26.94
C LEU A 90 -11.32 22.71 -26.43
N SER A 91 -12.34 23.08 -27.21
CA SER A 91 -13.32 24.08 -26.80
C SER A 91 -14.32 23.50 -25.81
N GLU A 92 -14.76 22.25 -26.01
CA GLU A 92 -15.61 21.49 -25.08
C GLU A 92 -14.91 21.18 -23.78
N LEU A 93 -13.62 20.78 -23.84
CA LEU A 93 -12.78 20.60 -22.65
C LEU A 93 -12.63 21.90 -21.83
N HIS A 94 -12.40 23.05 -22.51
CA HIS A 94 -12.33 24.34 -21.84
C HIS A 94 -13.70 24.78 -21.25
N ALA A 95 -14.80 24.44 -21.91
CA ALA A 95 -16.13 24.70 -21.39
C ALA A 95 -16.39 23.86 -20.14
N PHE A 96 -16.10 22.56 -20.19
CA PHE A 96 -16.20 21.65 -19.06
C PHE A 96 -15.39 22.12 -17.84
N LEU A 97 -14.10 22.44 -18.05
CA LEU A 97 -13.22 22.93 -16.95
C LEU A 97 -13.75 24.24 -16.34
N ARG A 98 -14.31 25.15 -17.16
CA ARG A 98 -14.96 26.35 -16.65
C ARG A 98 -16.19 26.05 -15.81
N ASP A 99 -16.99 25.07 -16.23
CA ASP A 99 -18.19 24.68 -15.51
C ASP A 99 -17.85 23.96 -14.20
N VAL A 100 -16.84 23.08 -14.20
CA VAL A 100 -16.30 22.47 -12.98
C VAL A 100 -15.85 23.54 -11.98
N VAL A 101 -15.05 24.53 -12.42
CA VAL A 101 -14.62 25.64 -11.54
C VAL A 101 -15.82 26.48 -11.06
N ARG A 102 -16.78 26.80 -11.96
CA ARG A 102 -17.96 27.60 -11.63
C ARG A 102 -18.89 26.89 -10.64
N GLN A 103 -19.02 25.58 -10.75
CA GLN A 103 -19.86 24.75 -9.89
C GLN A 103 -19.17 24.29 -8.61
N GLY A 104 -17.86 24.58 -8.47
CA GLY A 104 -17.06 24.26 -7.28
C GLY A 104 -16.66 22.79 -7.19
N GLY A 105 -16.39 22.15 -8.31
CA GLY A 105 -15.94 20.75 -8.42
C GLY A 105 -16.80 19.92 -9.37
N MET A 106 -16.31 18.73 -9.73
CA MET A 106 -17.04 17.76 -10.55
C MET A 106 -18.26 17.22 -9.80
N ASP A 107 -19.30 16.86 -10.54
CA ASP A 107 -20.50 16.23 -10.00
C ASP A 107 -20.20 14.79 -9.56
N VAL A 108 -20.72 14.41 -8.41
CA VAL A 108 -20.51 13.10 -7.78
C VAL A 108 -21.79 12.28 -7.67
N SER A 109 -22.84 12.65 -8.40
CA SER A 109 -24.10 11.90 -8.41
C SER A 109 -23.90 10.41 -8.72
N PRO A 110 -22.99 10.00 -9.63
CA PRO A 110 -22.73 8.57 -9.84
C PRO A 110 -22.21 7.87 -8.57
N LEU A 111 -21.34 8.51 -7.79
CA LEU A 111 -20.86 7.96 -6.51
C LEU A 111 -21.99 7.88 -5.48
N GLU A 112 -22.90 8.88 -5.44
CA GLU A 112 -24.06 8.88 -4.56
C GLU A 112 -24.97 7.69 -4.82
N GLU A 113 -25.20 7.34 -6.10
CA GLU A 113 -25.99 6.18 -6.50
C GLU A 113 -25.32 4.86 -6.09
N ILE A 114 -24.00 4.77 -6.18
CA ILE A 114 -23.27 3.59 -5.72
C ILE A 114 -23.43 3.43 -4.20
N VAL A 115 -23.22 4.49 -3.44
CA VAL A 115 -23.35 4.46 -1.97
C VAL A 115 -24.76 4.09 -1.56
N GLU A 116 -25.79 4.67 -2.20
CA GLU A 116 -27.20 4.37 -1.91
C GLU A 116 -27.57 2.91 -2.17
N ARG A 117 -27.02 2.33 -3.23
CA ARG A 117 -27.28 0.93 -3.60
C ARG A 117 -26.64 -0.08 -2.64
N VAL A 118 -25.51 0.29 -2.03
CA VAL A 118 -24.69 -0.64 -1.22
C VAL A 118 -24.91 -0.45 0.27
N LEU A 119 -25.23 0.77 0.72
CA LEU A 119 -25.31 1.10 2.13
C LEU A 119 -26.69 0.71 2.70
N ASP A 120 -26.65 -0.21 3.68
CA ASP A 120 -27.76 -0.47 4.60
C ASP A 120 -27.40 0.13 5.96
N GLU A 121 -27.99 1.30 6.28
CA GLU A 121 -27.65 2.02 7.52
C GLU A 121 -28.08 1.24 8.76
N ASP A 122 -29.22 0.55 8.74
CA ASP A 122 -29.72 -0.20 9.88
C ASP A 122 -28.81 -1.41 10.15
N ALA A 123 -28.41 -2.14 9.10
CA ALA A 123 -27.47 -3.24 9.21
C ALA A 123 -26.09 -2.74 9.69
N LEU A 124 -25.61 -1.57 9.20
CA LEU A 124 -24.34 -0.98 9.63
C LEU A 124 -24.37 -0.62 11.12
N ARG A 125 -25.48 -0.04 11.61
CA ARG A 125 -25.63 0.29 13.04
C ARG A 125 -25.76 -0.97 13.92
N ALA A 126 -26.28 -2.05 13.37
CA ALA A 126 -26.35 -3.34 14.06
C ALA A 126 -25.05 -4.16 13.97
N SER A 127 -24.07 -3.72 13.19
CA SER A 127 -22.81 -4.42 13.03
C SER A 127 -22.03 -4.53 14.35
N PRO A 128 -21.35 -5.67 14.62
CA PRO A 128 -20.43 -5.77 15.74
C PRO A 128 -19.17 -4.91 15.56
N ILE A 129 -18.91 -4.40 14.36
CA ILE A 129 -17.78 -3.53 14.04
C ILE A 129 -18.25 -2.07 14.09
N ARG A 130 -17.68 -1.30 15.01
CA ARG A 130 -17.99 0.13 15.15
C ARG A 130 -17.25 0.94 14.11
N LEU A 131 -17.99 1.74 13.33
CA LEU A 131 -17.43 2.62 12.31
C LEU A 131 -17.21 4.02 12.85
N GLY A 132 -16.09 4.65 12.47
CA GLY A 132 -15.83 6.07 12.65
C GLY A 132 -15.29 6.69 11.36
N LEU A 133 -15.58 7.97 11.12
CA LEU A 133 -15.14 8.69 9.94
C LEU A 133 -14.71 10.12 10.25
N VAL A 134 -13.97 10.72 9.33
CA VAL A 134 -13.56 12.12 9.42
C VAL A 134 -14.08 12.88 8.21
N THR A 135 -14.66 14.06 8.46
CA THR A 135 -14.97 15.07 7.43
C THR A 135 -14.60 16.46 7.96
N VAL A 136 -14.67 17.47 7.13
CA VAL A 136 -14.27 18.83 7.50
C VAL A 136 -15.35 19.84 7.15
N GLU A 137 -15.85 20.60 8.11
CA GLU A 137 -16.69 21.76 7.80
C GLU A 137 -15.88 22.76 6.99
N GLN A 138 -16.36 23.13 5.81
CA GLN A 138 -15.67 24.07 4.92
C GLN A 138 -15.43 25.41 5.57
N ARG A 139 -16.44 25.94 6.28
CA ARG A 139 -16.31 27.20 7.02
C ARG A 139 -15.41 27.02 8.23
N GLY A 140 -14.23 27.60 8.19
CA GLY A 140 -13.22 27.52 9.25
C GLY A 140 -12.39 26.25 9.25
N LEU A 141 -12.57 25.36 8.28
CA LEU A 141 -11.84 24.10 8.10
C LEU A 141 -11.80 23.28 9.41
N LYS A 142 -12.95 23.11 10.04
CA LYS A 142 -13.07 22.40 11.31
C LYS A 142 -13.25 20.91 11.10
N ALA A 143 -12.30 20.11 11.60
CA ALA A 143 -12.42 18.65 11.57
C ALA A 143 -13.65 18.17 12.37
N ARG A 144 -14.35 17.20 11.81
CA ARG A 144 -15.43 16.44 12.43
C ARG A 144 -15.01 14.97 12.45
N GLU A 145 -14.58 14.53 13.61
CA GLU A 145 -14.27 13.13 13.89
C GLU A 145 -15.52 12.53 14.54
N LEU A 146 -16.19 11.63 13.83
CA LEU A 146 -17.52 11.12 14.20
C LEU A 146 -17.49 9.60 14.30
N ALA A 147 -17.90 9.05 15.43
CA ALA A 147 -18.34 7.66 15.47
C ALA A 147 -19.75 7.55 14.87
N LEU A 148 -20.12 6.37 14.42
CA LEU A 148 -21.44 6.13 13.80
C LEU A 148 -22.59 6.58 14.70
N ASP A 149 -22.42 6.41 16.02
CA ASP A 149 -23.43 6.81 17.04
C ASP A 149 -23.58 8.33 17.15
N ASP A 150 -22.58 9.12 16.73
CA ASP A 150 -22.64 10.59 16.69
C ASP A 150 -23.41 11.12 15.46
N ILE A 151 -23.71 10.25 14.49
CA ILE A 151 -24.38 10.59 13.26
C ILE A 151 -25.88 10.35 13.41
N PRO A 152 -26.74 11.37 13.15
CA PRO A 152 -28.18 11.20 13.18
C PRO A 152 -28.65 10.07 12.23
N HIS A 153 -29.68 9.33 12.64
CA HIS A 153 -30.28 8.29 11.81
C HIS A 153 -30.77 8.87 10.46
N GLY A 154 -30.51 8.15 9.37
CA GLY A 154 -30.83 8.60 8.01
C GLY A 154 -29.76 9.54 7.40
N LYS A 155 -28.63 9.82 8.10
CA LYS A 155 -27.58 10.73 7.64
C LYS A 155 -26.23 10.06 7.37
N VAL A 156 -26.11 8.76 7.56
CA VAL A 156 -24.82 8.07 7.40
C VAL A 156 -24.31 8.18 5.95
N LYS A 157 -25.19 8.04 4.95
CA LYS A 157 -24.85 8.27 3.54
C LYS A 157 -24.25 9.66 3.33
N ASP A 158 -24.92 10.70 3.83
CA ASP A 158 -24.46 12.09 3.67
C ASP A 158 -23.07 12.30 4.27
N TYR A 159 -22.79 11.76 5.46
CA TYR A 159 -21.48 11.90 6.11
C TYR A 159 -20.37 11.08 5.45
N LEU A 160 -20.68 9.91 4.87
CA LEU A 160 -19.72 9.13 4.06
C LEU A 160 -19.35 9.91 2.79
N LEU A 161 -20.33 10.49 2.08
CA LEU A 161 -20.10 11.33 0.91
C LEU A 161 -19.35 12.61 1.28
N ALA A 162 -19.68 13.24 2.39
CA ALA A 162 -18.95 14.40 2.92
C ALA A 162 -17.50 14.07 3.22
N SER A 163 -17.21 12.87 3.77
CA SER A 163 -15.86 12.40 4.00
C SER A 163 -15.06 12.22 2.71
N ALA A 164 -15.71 11.93 1.59
CA ALA A 164 -15.13 11.73 0.28
C ALA A 164 -15.18 12.96 -0.66
N ALA A 165 -15.66 14.10 -0.18
CA ALA A 165 -15.82 15.34 -0.95
C ALA A 165 -14.48 16.06 -1.17
N CYS A 166 -13.62 15.51 -2.05
CA CYS A 166 -12.26 15.98 -2.34
C CYS A 166 -12.27 17.27 -3.20
N PHE A 167 -12.70 18.39 -2.60
CA PHE A 167 -12.71 19.72 -3.23
C PHE A 167 -11.25 20.18 -3.54
N PRO A 168 -10.96 20.89 -4.65
CA PRO A 168 -11.87 21.37 -5.67
C PRO A 168 -12.15 20.35 -6.80
N ALA A 169 -11.56 19.15 -6.76
CA ALA A 169 -11.79 18.14 -7.79
C ALA A 169 -13.25 17.68 -7.78
N LEU A 170 -13.77 17.35 -6.60
CA LEU A 170 -15.16 16.98 -6.38
C LEU A 170 -15.89 18.08 -5.60
N ARG A 171 -17.19 18.23 -5.79
CA ARG A 171 -17.99 19.24 -5.06
C ARG A 171 -18.00 18.98 -3.56
N ALA A 172 -18.05 20.08 -2.79
CA ALA A 172 -18.33 19.99 -1.36
C ALA A 172 -19.75 19.41 -1.14
N HIS A 173 -19.89 18.52 -0.15
CA HIS A 173 -21.18 17.92 0.19
C HIS A 173 -21.92 18.78 1.22
N ILE A 174 -23.25 18.98 1.04
CA ILE A 174 -24.05 19.84 1.90
C ILE A 174 -24.95 18.99 2.77
N ILE A 175 -24.80 19.10 4.10
CA ILE A 175 -25.67 18.44 5.08
C ILE A 175 -26.34 19.52 5.93
N ASP A 176 -27.66 19.58 5.90
CA ASP A 176 -28.48 20.51 6.66
C ASP A 176 -28.03 22.01 6.54
N GLY A 177 -27.60 22.39 5.33
CA GLY A 177 -27.13 23.75 5.02
C GLY A 177 -25.68 24.04 5.39
N VAL A 178 -24.97 23.07 5.93
CA VAL A 178 -23.52 23.15 6.20
C VAL A 178 -22.74 22.45 5.09
N SER A 179 -21.72 23.12 4.55
CA SER A 179 -20.87 22.58 3.52
C SER A 179 -19.68 21.82 4.13
N TYR A 180 -19.42 20.61 3.64
CA TYR A 180 -18.39 19.72 4.11
C TYR A 180 -17.40 19.37 3.00
N LEU A 181 -16.16 19.16 3.38
CA LEU A 181 -15.02 18.74 2.56
C LEU A 181 -14.48 17.39 3.05
N ASP A 182 -13.68 16.75 2.19
CA ASP A 182 -12.98 15.52 2.50
C ASP A 182 -12.20 15.61 3.83
N GLY A 183 -12.25 14.54 4.60
CA GLY A 183 -11.55 14.43 5.88
C GLY A 183 -10.03 14.61 5.76
N GLY A 184 -9.44 14.26 4.60
CA GLY A 184 -8.02 14.39 4.31
C GLY A 184 -7.47 15.83 4.43
N TYR A 185 -8.33 16.84 4.38
CA TYR A 185 -7.93 18.22 4.70
C TYR A 185 -7.42 18.40 6.14
N ARG A 186 -7.74 17.49 7.04
CA ARG A 186 -7.36 17.59 8.45
C ARG A 186 -6.75 16.33 9.03
N ASP A 187 -7.23 15.16 8.65
CA ASP A 187 -6.68 13.89 9.11
C ASP A 187 -6.99 12.77 8.11
N ASN A 188 -6.00 12.44 7.30
CA ASN A 188 -6.14 11.40 6.28
C ASN A 188 -6.06 9.97 6.82
N MET A 189 -5.55 9.77 8.05
CA MET A 189 -5.44 8.46 8.69
C MET A 189 -5.81 8.56 10.18
N PRO A 190 -7.11 8.42 10.53
CA PRO A 190 -7.67 8.85 11.80
C PRO A 190 -7.38 7.88 12.97
N THR A 191 -6.10 7.74 13.34
CA THR A 191 -5.65 6.89 14.46
C THR A 191 -6.15 7.39 15.81
N ALA A 192 -6.22 8.72 16.00
CA ALA A 192 -6.71 9.32 17.22
C ALA A 192 -8.21 9.03 17.44
N LEU A 193 -9.02 8.99 16.36
CA LEU A 193 -10.42 8.61 16.45
C LEU A 193 -10.57 7.15 16.87
N ALA A 194 -9.76 6.23 16.30
CA ALA A 194 -9.77 4.82 16.70
C ALA A 194 -9.46 4.67 18.20
N GLN A 195 -8.47 5.40 18.73
CA GLN A 195 -8.17 5.41 20.16
C GLN A 195 -9.32 5.96 21.00
N LYS A 196 -9.95 7.07 20.60
CA LYS A 196 -11.14 7.63 21.27
C LYS A 196 -12.30 6.66 21.32
N MET A 197 -12.45 5.83 20.29
CA MET A 197 -13.45 4.77 20.22
C MET A 197 -13.10 3.54 21.06
N GLY A 198 -11.91 3.52 21.69
CA GLY A 198 -11.48 2.48 22.63
C GLY A 198 -10.65 1.37 22.00
N ALA A 199 -9.88 1.67 20.95
CA ALA A 199 -8.91 0.73 20.40
C ALA A 199 -7.71 0.54 21.34
N ASP A 200 -7.21 -0.71 21.43
CA ASP A 200 -5.98 -1.09 22.14
C ASP A 200 -4.83 -1.39 21.18
N GLU A 201 -5.13 -1.70 19.91
CA GLU A 201 -4.17 -2.08 18.86
C GLU A 201 -4.66 -1.54 17.51
N LEU A 202 -3.73 -1.07 16.68
CA LEU A 202 -4.02 -0.48 15.38
C LEU A 202 -3.37 -1.26 14.24
N VAL A 203 -4.14 -1.51 13.18
CA VAL A 203 -3.62 -1.80 11.83
C VAL A 203 -3.98 -0.61 10.95
N CYS A 204 -2.98 0.09 10.45
CA CYS A 204 -3.13 1.29 9.63
C CYS A 204 -2.82 0.97 8.18
N VAL A 205 -3.71 1.33 7.25
CA VAL A 205 -3.54 1.13 5.82
C VAL A 205 -3.35 2.48 5.16
N ASP A 206 -2.12 2.75 4.71
CA ASP A 206 -1.75 4.01 4.08
C ASP A 206 -1.76 3.87 2.55
N LEU A 207 -2.53 4.71 1.90
CA LEU A 207 -2.63 4.77 0.44
C LEU A 207 -1.71 5.84 -0.18
N GLU A 208 -0.92 6.55 0.66
CA GLU A 208 -0.16 7.73 0.24
C GLU A 208 -1.01 8.72 -0.57
N GLY A 209 -2.27 8.86 -0.14
CA GLY A 209 -3.23 9.78 -0.74
C GLY A 209 -2.91 11.24 -0.42
N VAL A 210 -3.50 12.14 -1.21
CA VAL A 210 -3.38 13.59 -0.96
C VAL A 210 -4.15 13.93 0.31
N GLY A 211 -3.50 14.67 1.22
CA GLY A 211 -4.10 15.11 2.47
C GLY A 211 -3.07 15.24 3.59
N ILE A 212 -3.56 15.64 4.77
CA ILE A 212 -2.74 15.76 5.96
C ILE A 212 -2.82 14.44 6.73
N THR A 213 -1.74 13.64 6.67
CA THR A 213 -1.59 12.49 7.55
C THR A 213 -0.93 12.95 8.84
N ARG A 214 -1.70 12.93 9.93
CA ARG A 214 -1.16 13.30 11.26
C ARG A 214 -0.24 12.20 11.78
N PRO A 215 0.86 12.55 12.45
CA PRO A 215 1.68 11.56 13.15
C PRO A 215 0.84 10.77 14.15
N ASN A 216 0.99 9.44 14.15
CA ASN A 216 0.36 8.61 15.18
C ASN A 216 0.97 8.92 16.56
N ARG A 217 0.17 9.48 17.44
CA ARG A 217 0.55 9.85 18.83
C ARG A 217 -0.23 9.06 19.86
N THR A 218 -0.91 8.00 19.44
CA THR A 218 -1.75 7.19 20.37
C THR A 218 -0.92 6.41 21.37
N GLY A 219 0.32 6.07 21.04
CA GLY A 219 1.15 5.17 21.84
C GLY A 219 0.72 3.70 21.79
N LEU A 220 -0.31 3.37 20.99
CA LEU A 220 -0.81 2.02 20.81
C LEU A 220 0.10 1.19 19.89
N PRO A 221 0.22 -0.13 20.12
CA PRO A 221 0.83 -1.03 19.18
C PRO A 221 0.22 -0.83 17.79
N THR A 222 1.06 -0.59 16.79
CA THR A 222 0.60 -0.20 15.45
C THR A 222 1.35 -0.96 14.38
N THR A 223 0.62 -1.67 13.53
CA THR A 223 1.13 -2.25 12.28
C THR A 223 0.75 -1.33 11.13
N LEU A 224 1.74 -0.84 10.39
CA LEU A 224 1.53 -0.03 9.19
C LEU A 224 1.64 -0.91 7.95
N ILE A 225 0.58 -0.89 7.13
CA ILE A 225 0.51 -1.53 5.81
C ILE A 225 0.56 -0.41 4.77
N ARG A 226 1.59 -0.46 3.94
CA ARG A 226 1.84 0.51 2.85
C ARG A 226 2.52 -0.22 1.72
N SER A 227 2.16 0.11 0.49
CA SER A 227 2.82 -0.44 -0.69
C SER A 227 4.22 0.14 -0.88
N TYR A 228 5.15 -0.70 -1.32
CA TYR A 228 6.41 -0.25 -1.91
C TYR A 228 6.19 0.33 -3.30
N TRP A 229 5.21 -0.20 -4.03
CA TRP A 229 4.88 0.17 -5.41
C TRP A 229 3.88 1.32 -5.45
N GLU A 230 4.03 2.18 -6.44
CA GLU A 230 3.03 3.21 -6.72
C GLU A 230 1.67 2.57 -7.05
N LEU A 231 0.62 3.09 -6.43
CA LEU A 231 -0.76 2.61 -6.58
C LEU A 231 -1.54 3.31 -7.72
N GLY A 232 -0.86 4.17 -8.50
CA GLY A 232 -1.49 4.93 -9.59
C GLY A 232 -2.10 6.26 -9.15
N ASP A 233 -2.89 6.86 -10.03
CA ASP A 233 -3.56 8.14 -9.81
C ASP A 233 -4.76 7.99 -8.88
N ILE A 234 -5.03 9.01 -8.04
CA ILE A 234 -6.13 9.01 -7.05
C ILE A 234 -7.51 9.24 -7.67
N LEU A 235 -7.59 9.84 -8.87
CA LEU A 235 -8.85 10.13 -9.58
C LEU A 235 -9.06 9.26 -10.82
N HIS A 236 -8.11 8.39 -11.14
CA HIS A 236 -8.23 7.50 -12.28
C HIS A 236 -8.64 6.09 -11.84
N PHE A 237 -9.93 5.82 -11.93
CA PHE A 237 -10.50 4.50 -11.62
C PHE A 237 -10.41 3.61 -12.86
N ASP A 238 -9.62 2.54 -12.73
CA ASP A 238 -9.33 1.57 -13.79
C ASP A 238 -9.31 0.16 -13.22
N PRO A 239 -10.08 -0.79 -13.81
CA PRO A 239 -10.17 -2.15 -13.31
C PRO A 239 -8.85 -2.93 -13.25
N ASP A 240 -7.92 -2.71 -14.19
CA ASP A 240 -6.65 -3.44 -14.20
C ASP A 240 -5.71 -2.92 -13.11
N THR A 241 -5.66 -1.60 -12.92
CA THR A 241 -4.98 -0.97 -11.80
C THR A 241 -5.58 -1.42 -10.47
N ALA A 242 -6.90 -1.50 -10.37
CA ALA A 242 -7.59 -1.97 -9.17
C ALA A 242 -7.23 -3.43 -8.84
N ARG A 243 -7.23 -4.31 -9.84
CA ARG A 243 -6.81 -5.73 -9.66
C ARG A 243 -5.38 -5.82 -9.16
N ARG A 244 -4.45 -5.08 -9.78
CA ARG A 244 -3.05 -5.00 -9.35
C ARG A 244 -2.93 -4.54 -7.90
N ASN A 245 -3.61 -3.47 -7.54
CA ASN A 245 -3.56 -2.91 -6.20
C ASN A 245 -4.14 -3.85 -5.14
N MET A 246 -5.19 -4.61 -5.45
CA MET A 246 -5.71 -5.64 -4.55
C MET A 246 -4.66 -6.72 -4.26
N GLU A 247 -3.95 -7.22 -5.28
CA GLU A 247 -2.89 -8.23 -5.06
C GLU A 247 -1.73 -7.63 -4.25
N LEU A 248 -1.32 -6.39 -4.53
CA LEU A 248 -0.31 -5.70 -3.73
C LEU A 248 -0.76 -5.58 -2.26
N GLY A 249 -2.00 -5.13 -2.00
CA GLY A 249 -2.55 -5.00 -0.66
C GLY A 249 -2.60 -6.33 0.10
N TYR A 250 -2.94 -7.40 -0.61
CA TYR A 250 -2.93 -8.74 -0.06
C TYR A 250 -1.53 -9.18 0.40
N TYR A 251 -0.53 -9.04 -0.46
CA TYR A 251 0.83 -9.46 -0.12
C TYR A 251 1.51 -8.54 0.90
N ASP A 252 1.30 -7.23 0.81
CA ASP A 252 1.84 -6.27 1.78
C ASP A 252 1.31 -6.55 3.19
N THR A 253 0.03 -6.90 3.30
CA THR A 253 -0.57 -7.31 4.57
C THR A 253 0.10 -8.56 5.13
N ARG A 254 0.29 -9.59 4.31
CA ARG A 254 0.94 -10.82 4.75
C ARG A 254 2.40 -10.60 5.17
N ARG A 255 3.11 -9.66 4.52
CA ARG A 255 4.46 -9.23 4.97
C ARG A 255 4.40 -8.48 6.30
N ALA A 256 3.51 -7.50 6.42
CA ALA A 256 3.35 -6.72 7.66
C ALA A 256 2.97 -7.59 8.86
N MET A 257 2.24 -8.70 8.62
CA MET A 257 1.88 -9.70 9.63
C MET A 257 2.93 -10.79 9.83
N GLY A 258 4.11 -10.68 9.18
CA GLY A 258 5.23 -11.62 9.36
C GLY A 258 5.05 -12.98 8.66
N CYS A 259 4.09 -13.12 7.74
CA CYS A 259 3.84 -14.36 7.00
C CYS A 259 4.68 -14.47 5.72
N LEU A 260 5.29 -13.40 5.26
CA LEU A 260 6.12 -13.32 4.06
C LEU A 260 7.35 -12.46 4.32
N ARG A 261 8.38 -12.65 3.49
CA ARG A 261 9.61 -11.85 3.43
C ARG A 261 9.58 -10.90 2.23
N GLY A 262 10.67 -10.13 2.11
CA GLY A 262 10.89 -9.14 1.08
C GLY A 262 10.28 -7.78 1.40
N CYS A 263 10.49 -6.84 0.50
CA CYS A 263 9.96 -5.48 0.57
C CYS A 263 9.17 -5.13 -0.69
N ALA A 264 9.79 -5.26 -1.87
CA ALA A 264 9.19 -5.02 -3.16
C ALA A 264 8.38 -6.23 -3.66
N TYR A 265 8.82 -7.44 -3.32
CA TYR A 265 8.18 -8.70 -3.75
C TYR A 265 7.69 -9.53 -2.58
N ALA A 266 6.67 -10.34 -2.82
CA ALA A 266 6.14 -11.28 -1.84
C ALA A 266 6.96 -12.58 -1.89
N VAL A 267 7.89 -12.75 -0.96
CA VAL A 267 8.79 -13.91 -0.92
C VAL A 267 8.43 -14.82 0.25
N SER A 268 8.42 -16.13 0.00
CA SER A 268 8.17 -17.15 1.03
C SER A 268 9.14 -17.01 2.21
N CYS A 269 8.61 -17.21 3.43
CA CYS A 269 9.40 -17.31 4.66
C CYS A 269 9.62 -18.77 5.11
N ASP A 270 9.36 -19.78 4.24
CA ASP A 270 9.67 -21.16 4.57
C ASP A 270 11.18 -21.38 4.72
N ALA A 271 11.57 -22.45 5.42
CA ALA A 271 12.96 -22.72 5.77
C ALA A 271 13.89 -22.81 4.55
N ARG A 272 13.40 -23.35 3.43
CA ARG A 272 14.20 -23.48 2.20
C ARG A 272 14.41 -22.11 1.55
N SER A 273 13.35 -21.32 1.38
CA SER A 273 13.47 -19.99 0.79
C SER A 273 14.36 -19.06 1.64
N CYS A 274 14.30 -19.19 2.98
CA CYS A 274 15.21 -18.47 3.88
C CYS A 274 16.67 -18.90 3.73
N GLN A 275 16.95 -20.21 3.59
CA GLN A 275 18.30 -20.71 3.34
C GLN A 275 18.84 -20.22 1.99
N ASP A 276 18.01 -20.29 0.94
CA ASP A 276 18.36 -19.81 -0.39
C ASP A 276 18.66 -18.30 -0.37
N ALA A 277 17.89 -17.49 0.38
CA ALA A 277 18.14 -16.05 0.54
C ALA A 277 19.47 -15.78 1.27
N ALA A 278 19.75 -16.48 2.36
CA ALA A 278 21.01 -16.35 3.09
C ALA A 278 22.23 -16.76 2.23
N ALA A 279 22.11 -17.88 1.50
CA ALA A 279 23.16 -18.33 0.58
C ALA A 279 23.38 -17.32 -0.56
N PHE A 280 22.31 -16.79 -1.14
CA PHE A 280 22.40 -15.74 -2.15
C PHE A 280 23.09 -14.49 -1.60
N ALA A 281 22.68 -13.98 -0.44
CA ALA A 281 23.25 -12.78 0.17
C ALA A 281 24.75 -12.95 0.47
N TRP A 282 25.15 -14.12 0.99
CA TRP A 282 26.54 -14.44 1.23
C TRP A 282 27.36 -14.45 -0.07
N GLN A 283 26.89 -15.15 -1.10
CA GLN A 283 27.55 -15.20 -2.41
C GLN A 283 27.64 -13.83 -3.06
N PHE A 284 26.60 -13.02 -2.97
CA PHE A 284 26.57 -11.64 -3.46
C PHE A 284 27.66 -10.80 -2.78
N GLY A 285 27.75 -10.89 -1.46
CA GLY A 285 28.81 -10.22 -0.69
C GLY A 285 30.21 -10.63 -1.10
N GLN A 286 30.49 -11.94 -1.34
CA GLN A 286 31.77 -12.45 -1.80
C GLN A 286 32.12 -11.96 -3.20
N GLN A 287 31.15 -11.96 -4.14
CA GLN A 287 31.37 -11.44 -5.49
C GLN A 287 31.68 -9.94 -5.46
N GLN A 288 30.91 -9.16 -4.71
CA GLN A 288 31.14 -7.71 -4.56
C GLN A 288 32.52 -7.43 -3.95
N LYS A 289 32.94 -8.17 -2.91
CA LYS A 289 34.24 -8.04 -2.27
C LYS A 289 35.35 -8.35 -3.27
N SER A 290 35.26 -9.47 -4.01
CA SER A 290 36.27 -9.89 -5.00
C SER A 290 36.48 -8.84 -6.10
N VAL A 291 35.39 -8.22 -6.60
CA VAL A 291 35.50 -7.14 -7.59
C VAL A 291 36.16 -5.91 -6.97
N ARG A 292 35.73 -5.51 -5.76
CA ARG A 292 36.26 -4.31 -5.09
C ARG A 292 37.75 -4.40 -4.72
N GLU A 293 38.25 -5.60 -4.42
CA GLU A 293 39.68 -5.83 -4.12
C GLU A 293 40.54 -5.62 -5.37
N LYS A 294 40.02 -5.94 -6.55
CA LYS A 294 40.76 -5.84 -7.82
C LYS A 294 40.56 -4.51 -8.53
N TYR A 295 39.41 -3.92 -8.37
CA TYR A 295 39.01 -2.72 -9.09
C TYR A 295 38.39 -1.70 -8.13
N PRO A 296 38.59 -0.37 -8.32
CA PRO A 296 38.02 0.66 -7.49
C PRO A 296 36.52 0.88 -7.83
N VAL A 297 35.72 -0.18 -7.84
CA VAL A 297 34.29 -0.13 -8.10
C VAL A 297 33.54 -0.29 -6.78
N THR A 298 32.73 0.71 -6.47
CA THR A 298 31.77 0.68 -5.34
C THR A 298 30.39 0.94 -5.86
N LEU A 299 29.39 0.41 -5.16
CA LEU A 299 27.99 0.81 -5.41
C LEU A 299 27.89 2.32 -5.18
N THR A 300 27.19 3.02 -6.06
CA THR A 300 26.92 4.47 -5.87
C THR A 300 26.13 4.70 -4.58
N ALA A 301 26.22 5.91 -4.02
CA ALA A 301 25.48 6.26 -2.82
C ALA A 301 23.97 6.07 -3.00
N ASP A 302 23.46 6.42 -4.17
CA ASP A 302 22.02 6.26 -4.51
C ASP A 302 21.59 4.79 -4.53
N LEU A 303 22.40 3.92 -5.14
CA LEU A 303 22.13 2.48 -5.16
C LEU A 303 22.25 1.87 -3.75
N ALA A 304 23.22 2.29 -2.96
CA ALA A 304 23.37 1.85 -1.57
C ALA A 304 22.15 2.28 -0.73
N LEU A 305 21.66 3.51 -0.91
CA LEU A 305 20.45 4.00 -0.25
C LEU A 305 19.20 3.23 -0.70
N ARG A 306 19.06 2.95 -2.01
CA ARG A 306 17.97 2.12 -2.54
C ARG A 306 17.96 0.74 -1.89
N LEU A 307 19.10 0.06 -1.83
CA LEU A 307 19.22 -1.25 -1.18
C LEU A 307 18.89 -1.20 0.32
N ALA A 308 19.32 -0.14 1.01
CA ALA A 308 19.01 0.04 2.42
C ALA A 308 17.49 0.30 2.68
N ASN A 309 16.78 0.89 1.73
CA ASN A 309 15.33 1.09 1.81
C ASN A 309 14.54 -0.21 1.62
N LEU A 310 15.12 -1.21 0.94
CA LEU A 310 14.60 -2.57 0.86
C LEU A 310 14.97 -3.29 2.17
N LYS A 311 14.05 -3.30 3.12
CA LYS A 311 14.26 -3.68 4.54
C LYS A 311 14.77 -5.10 4.75
N ASP A 312 14.58 -6.01 3.78
CA ASP A 312 15.13 -7.36 3.82
C ASP A 312 16.53 -7.39 3.18
N ALA A 313 17.56 -7.21 3.99
CA ALA A 313 18.93 -7.07 3.52
C ALA A 313 19.46 -8.26 2.71
N GLU A 314 18.95 -9.48 2.96
CA GLU A 314 19.35 -10.68 2.21
C GLU A 314 18.76 -10.70 0.80
N LEU A 315 17.54 -10.18 0.64
CA LEU A 315 16.84 -10.15 -0.64
C LEU A 315 17.04 -8.83 -1.40
N ALA A 316 17.44 -7.76 -0.75
CA ALA A 316 17.50 -6.42 -1.33
C ALA A 316 18.23 -6.35 -2.69
N PRO A 317 19.39 -6.99 -2.92
CA PRO A 317 20.03 -6.94 -4.24
C PRO A 317 19.22 -7.66 -5.32
N LEU A 318 18.57 -8.79 -4.98
CA LEU A 318 17.74 -9.55 -5.90
C LEU A 318 16.45 -8.79 -6.22
N GLU A 319 15.78 -8.22 -5.21
CA GLU A 319 14.57 -7.42 -5.38
C GLU A 319 14.85 -6.19 -6.25
N ALA A 320 15.92 -5.44 -6.01
CA ALA A 320 16.29 -4.28 -6.80
C ALA A 320 16.60 -4.64 -8.26
N ALA A 321 17.31 -5.77 -8.50
CA ALA A 321 17.59 -6.23 -9.85
C ALA A 321 16.31 -6.71 -10.57
N ALA A 322 15.41 -7.39 -9.86
CA ALA A 322 14.13 -7.85 -10.38
C ALA A 322 13.20 -6.68 -10.74
N GLU A 323 13.19 -5.62 -9.91
CA GLU A 323 12.46 -4.37 -10.19
C GLU A 323 12.96 -3.70 -11.48
N ASP A 324 14.29 -3.58 -11.65
CA ASP A 324 14.91 -2.94 -12.82
C ASP A 324 14.55 -3.63 -14.15
N VAL A 325 14.28 -4.93 -14.13
CA VAL A 325 13.88 -5.70 -15.33
C VAL A 325 12.37 -5.92 -15.42
N GLY A 326 11.59 -5.33 -14.50
CA GLY A 326 10.14 -5.38 -14.54
C GLY A 326 9.54 -6.76 -14.22
N VAL A 327 10.09 -7.48 -13.24
CA VAL A 327 9.43 -8.69 -12.69
C VAL A 327 8.09 -8.28 -12.08
N ASP A 328 7.07 -9.11 -12.24
CA ASP A 328 5.71 -8.82 -11.78
C ASP A 328 5.62 -8.84 -10.24
N PRO A 329 5.28 -7.70 -9.58
CA PRO A 329 5.19 -7.65 -8.12
C PRO A 329 3.91 -8.26 -7.55
N THR A 330 2.94 -8.61 -8.39
CA THR A 330 1.66 -9.17 -7.97
C THR A 330 1.68 -10.70 -7.84
N GLN A 331 2.86 -11.30 -7.95
CA GLN A 331 3.06 -12.73 -7.83
C GLN A 331 3.71 -13.10 -6.49
N PHE A 332 3.46 -14.33 -6.06
CA PHE A 332 4.16 -14.94 -4.93
C PHE A 332 5.41 -15.67 -5.42
N TYR A 333 6.51 -15.48 -4.72
CA TYR A 333 7.80 -16.07 -5.06
C TYR A 333 8.40 -16.87 -3.89
N THR A 334 9.25 -17.82 -4.21
CA THR A 334 10.35 -18.24 -3.35
C THR A 334 11.60 -17.45 -3.78
N THR A 335 12.69 -17.50 -3.01
CA THR A 335 13.97 -16.88 -3.43
C THR A 335 14.42 -17.45 -4.78
N GLU A 336 14.29 -18.77 -4.97
CA GLU A 336 14.66 -19.44 -6.22
C GLU A 336 13.81 -18.94 -7.41
N THR A 337 12.47 -18.88 -7.24
CA THR A 337 11.58 -18.47 -8.34
C THR A 337 11.68 -17.00 -8.67
N LEU A 338 11.97 -16.11 -7.70
CA LEU A 338 12.27 -14.70 -7.96
C LEU A 338 13.57 -14.56 -8.77
N GLY A 339 14.61 -15.35 -8.42
CA GLY A 339 15.85 -15.41 -9.19
C GLY A 339 15.61 -15.87 -10.64
N LYS A 340 14.81 -16.91 -10.86
CA LYS A 340 14.43 -17.37 -12.20
C LYS A 340 13.68 -16.31 -12.99
N ALA A 341 12.69 -15.63 -12.38
CA ALA A 341 11.94 -14.57 -13.02
C ALA A 341 12.85 -13.39 -13.45
N PHE A 342 13.85 -13.04 -12.64
CA PHE A 342 14.89 -12.09 -13.02
C PHE A 342 15.70 -12.59 -14.23
N LEU A 343 16.18 -13.83 -14.21
CA LEU A 343 17.01 -14.40 -15.28
C LEU A 343 16.28 -14.50 -16.64
N GLU A 344 14.96 -14.67 -16.62
CA GLU A 344 14.11 -14.71 -17.81
C GLU A 344 13.97 -13.33 -18.48
N LYS A 345 14.03 -12.25 -17.69
CA LYS A 345 13.82 -10.87 -18.15
C LYS A 345 15.10 -10.06 -18.33
N CYS A 346 16.22 -10.49 -17.79
CA CYS A 346 17.47 -9.74 -17.86
C CYS A 346 18.06 -9.69 -19.28
N GLU A 347 18.59 -8.54 -19.68
CA GLU A 347 19.28 -8.34 -20.95
C GLU A 347 20.73 -8.88 -20.90
N LYS A 348 20.93 -10.12 -21.30
CA LYS A 348 22.21 -10.85 -21.14
C LYS A 348 23.38 -10.10 -21.77
N ASP A 349 23.24 -9.58 -22.99
CA ASP A 349 24.33 -8.87 -23.70
C ASP A 349 24.86 -7.67 -22.91
N ARG A 350 23.96 -6.94 -22.22
CA ARG A 350 24.34 -5.80 -21.38
C ARG A 350 25.05 -6.25 -20.13
N ILE A 351 24.57 -7.32 -19.50
CA ILE A 351 25.13 -7.91 -18.27
C ILE A 351 26.52 -8.52 -18.55
N GLU A 352 26.69 -9.27 -19.66
CA GLU A 352 27.92 -9.91 -20.06
C GLU A 352 29.05 -8.91 -20.34
N SER A 353 28.72 -7.66 -20.65
CA SER A 353 29.70 -6.58 -20.79
C SER A 353 30.54 -6.34 -19.51
N PHE A 354 30.09 -6.84 -18.36
CA PHE A 354 30.79 -6.76 -17.06
C PHE A 354 31.55 -8.05 -16.70
N ALA A 355 31.47 -9.13 -17.50
CA ALA A 355 32.16 -10.40 -17.25
C ALA A 355 33.65 -10.24 -16.95
N PRO A 356 34.42 -9.36 -17.67
CA PRO A 356 35.83 -9.15 -17.39
C PRO A 356 36.16 -8.75 -15.95
N LEU A 357 35.24 -8.00 -15.27
CA LEU A 357 35.43 -7.61 -13.88
C LEU A 357 35.36 -8.82 -12.93
N PHE A 358 34.52 -9.81 -13.24
CA PHE A 358 34.39 -11.03 -12.44
C PHE A 358 35.49 -12.05 -12.69
N GLU A 359 36.02 -12.09 -13.90
CA GLU A 359 37.11 -13.00 -14.33
C GLU A 359 38.50 -12.49 -13.98
N GLY A 360 38.61 -11.23 -13.53
CA GLY A 360 39.91 -10.64 -13.19
C GLY A 360 40.69 -10.12 -14.40
N SER A 361 40.08 -10.08 -15.57
CA SER A 361 40.65 -9.55 -16.82
C SER A 361 40.23 -8.13 -17.14
N GLY A 362 39.42 -7.49 -16.26
CA GLY A 362 38.87 -6.16 -16.43
C GLY A 362 39.90 -5.05 -16.53
N ARG A 363 39.59 -4.00 -17.27
CA ARG A 363 40.40 -2.78 -17.42
C ARG A 363 39.76 -1.62 -16.65
N ALA A 364 40.48 -0.53 -16.51
CA ALA A 364 39.99 0.68 -15.90
C ALA A 364 38.68 1.21 -16.58
N ALA A 365 38.51 0.99 -17.90
CA ALA A 365 37.32 1.33 -18.62
C ALA A 365 36.09 0.52 -18.17
N ASP A 366 36.28 -0.76 -17.82
CA ASP A 366 35.19 -1.62 -17.36
C ASP A 366 34.74 -1.22 -15.94
N ALA A 367 35.69 -0.83 -15.08
CA ALA A 367 35.43 -0.26 -13.77
C ALA A 367 34.70 1.08 -13.86
N ALA A 368 35.11 1.96 -14.77
CA ALA A 368 34.43 3.23 -15.03
C ALA A 368 32.98 3.01 -15.55
N ARG A 369 32.77 2.03 -16.43
CA ARG A 369 31.42 1.65 -16.90
C ARG A 369 30.53 1.18 -15.76
N ALA A 370 31.04 0.37 -14.82
CA ALA A 370 30.28 -0.07 -13.66
C ALA A 370 29.84 1.11 -12.77
N ALA A 371 30.70 2.13 -12.61
CA ALA A 371 30.34 3.34 -11.89
C ALA A 371 29.30 4.22 -12.62
N LEU A 372 29.32 4.22 -13.97
CA LEU A 372 28.36 4.98 -14.78
C LEU A 372 27.01 4.28 -14.96
N LEU A 373 26.96 2.95 -14.85
CA LEU A 373 25.76 2.12 -15.03
C LEU A 373 25.52 1.23 -13.78
N PRO A 374 25.28 1.84 -12.59
CA PRO A 374 25.27 1.12 -11.32
C PRO A 374 24.16 0.06 -11.25
N ASN A 375 22.98 0.31 -11.81
CA ASN A 375 21.89 -0.66 -11.83
C ASN A 375 22.21 -1.86 -12.74
N THR A 376 22.79 -1.63 -13.93
CA THR A 376 23.21 -2.72 -14.81
C THR A 376 24.35 -3.54 -14.21
N PHE A 377 25.25 -2.88 -13.46
CA PHE A 377 26.30 -3.57 -12.72
C PHE A 377 25.72 -4.41 -11.56
N LEU A 378 24.71 -3.90 -10.85
CA LEU A 378 23.97 -4.69 -9.85
C LEU A 378 23.34 -5.93 -10.47
N GLN A 379 22.65 -5.77 -11.61
CA GLN A 379 22.07 -6.90 -12.35
C GLN A 379 23.15 -7.92 -12.75
N ALA A 380 24.32 -7.46 -13.18
CA ALA A 380 25.44 -8.35 -13.53
C ALA A 380 25.99 -9.12 -12.31
N LEU A 381 26.07 -8.48 -11.14
CA LEU A 381 26.42 -9.15 -9.88
C LEU A 381 25.39 -10.23 -9.51
N VAL A 382 24.10 -9.88 -9.54
CA VAL A 382 22.99 -10.80 -9.26
C VAL A 382 22.97 -11.96 -10.24
N TYR A 383 23.10 -11.68 -11.54
CA TYR A 383 23.21 -12.71 -12.58
C TYR A 383 24.35 -13.68 -12.32
N ARG A 384 25.53 -13.16 -11.97
CA ARG A 384 26.72 -13.99 -11.67
C ARG A 384 26.52 -14.89 -10.46
N VAL A 385 25.83 -14.41 -9.43
CA VAL A 385 25.49 -15.20 -8.24
C VAL A 385 24.53 -16.33 -8.60
N LEU A 386 23.51 -16.05 -9.41
CA LEU A 386 22.48 -17.02 -9.75
C LEU A 386 22.94 -18.10 -10.77
N THR A 387 23.93 -17.78 -11.63
CA THR A 387 24.38 -18.67 -12.71
C THR A 387 25.81 -19.20 -12.54
N GLY A 388 26.57 -18.58 -11.65
CA GLY A 388 27.97 -18.93 -11.42
C GLY A 388 28.16 -20.19 -10.54
N PRO A 389 29.38 -20.68 -10.47
CA PRO A 389 29.71 -21.76 -9.55
C PRO A 389 29.51 -21.30 -8.10
N VAL A 390 28.89 -22.14 -7.28
CA VAL A 390 28.74 -21.92 -5.84
C VAL A 390 30.15 -21.80 -5.22
N LEU A 391 30.45 -20.65 -4.63
CA LEU A 391 31.68 -20.45 -3.89
C LEU A 391 31.62 -21.33 -2.62
N PRO A 392 32.73 -22.08 -2.26
CA PRO A 392 32.73 -22.85 -1.04
C PRO A 392 32.62 -21.94 0.18
N GLU A 393 31.73 -22.27 1.12
CA GLU A 393 31.71 -21.62 2.44
C GLU A 393 33.11 -21.80 3.09
N VAL A 394 33.80 -20.68 3.28
CA VAL A 394 34.98 -20.68 4.15
C VAL A 394 34.45 -20.67 5.58
N ILE A 395 34.32 -21.82 6.19
CA ILE A 395 34.17 -21.93 7.65
C ILE A 395 35.43 -21.35 8.24
N GLU A 396 35.43 -20.06 8.60
CA GLU A 396 36.52 -19.53 9.45
C GLU A 396 36.44 -20.28 10.80
N LYS A 397 37.53 -21.03 11.04
CA LYS A 397 37.74 -21.79 12.28
C LYS A 397 38.08 -20.84 13.42
#